data_a28b635eeee5333480eddfd9e5a30e2d
#
_entry.id   a28b635eeee5333480eddfd9e5a30e2d
#
_cell.length_a   1.000
_cell.length_b   1.000
_cell.length_c   1.000
_cell.angle_alpha   90.00
_cell.angle_beta   90.00
_cell.angle_gamma   90.00
#
_symmetry.space_group_name_H-M   'P 1'
#
loop_
_entity.id
_entity.type
_entity.pdbx_description
1 polymer ?
#
loop_
_entity_poly.entity_id
_entity_poly.type
_entity_poly.pdbx_seq_one_letter_code
_entity_poly.pdbx_strand_id
1 'polypeptide(L)'
;WSERVLVITDDYEIKGFVFMPKTGRKSRLLSDILNSSKRFVAIKNCKLKHRNSANRVTEAHDFIQLNLDSIVLIRPALQEE
;
A
#
# COMPACT_ATOMS: atom_id res chain seq x y z
N TRP A 1 -7.10 -8.14 11.31
CA TRP A 1 -7.83 -7.77 10.09
C TRP A 1 -6.98 -6.90 9.18
N SER A 2 -7.40 -6.74 7.94
CA SER A 2 -6.62 -6.03 6.95
C SER A 2 -7.47 -4.97 6.26
N GLU A 3 -6.81 -3.98 5.69
CA GLU A 3 -7.48 -2.95 4.90
C GLU A 3 -6.87 -2.90 3.52
N ARG A 4 -7.73 -2.85 2.52
CA ARG A 4 -7.30 -2.72 1.13
C ARG A 4 -6.93 -1.28 0.85
N VAL A 5 -5.76 -1.08 0.25
CA VAL A 5 -5.24 0.27 0.00
C VAL A 5 -4.75 0.40 -1.44
N LEU A 6 -4.78 1.64 -1.91
CA LEU A 6 -4.11 2.05 -3.12
C LEU A 6 -2.95 2.95 -2.72
N VAL A 7 -1.75 2.62 -3.19
CA VAL A 7 -0.54 3.39 -2.91
C VAL A 7 0.05 3.86 -4.23
N ILE A 8 0.39 5.13 -4.29
CA ILE A 8 1.08 5.73 -5.44
C ILE A 8 2.48 6.12 -4.98
N THR A 9 3.47 5.67 -5.73
CA THR A 9 4.85 6.14 -5.61
C THR A 9 5.24 6.82 -6.92
N ASP A 10 6.46 7.31 -7.00
CA ASP A 10 6.92 7.92 -8.26
C ASP A 10 6.87 6.94 -9.43
N ASP A 11 7.19 5.68 -9.17
CA ASP A 11 7.33 4.69 -10.23
C ASP A 11 6.22 3.67 -10.29
N TYR A 12 5.43 3.52 -9.22
CA TYR A 12 4.47 2.42 -9.10
C TYR A 12 3.11 2.86 -8.64
N GLU A 13 2.10 2.12 -9.10
CA GLU A 13 0.77 2.10 -8.52
C GLU A 13 0.59 0.73 -7.90
N ILE A 14 0.27 0.69 -6.60
CA ILE A 14 0.23 -0.55 -5.83
C ILE A 14 -1.14 -0.70 -5.21
N LYS A 15 -1.78 -1.85 -5.45
CA LYS A 15 -3.04 -2.21 -4.80
C LYS A 15 -2.79 -3.45 -3.97
N GLY A 16 -3.18 -3.42 -2.70
CA GLY A 16 -2.95 -4.55 -1.83
C GLY A 16 -3.54 -4.33 -0.46
N PHE A 17 -3.12 -5.15 0.49
CA PHE A 17 -3.67 -5.14 1.84
C PHE A 17 -2.60 -4.82 2.86
N VAL A 18 -2.92 -3.91 3.77
CA VAL A 18 -2.10 -3.66 4.96
C VAL A 18 -2.81 -4.27 6.16
N PHE A 19 -2.01 -4.82 7.09
CA PHE A 19 -2.56 -5.42 8.29
C PHE A 19 -2.77 -4.39 9.37
N MET A 20 -3.89 -4.56 10.06
CA MET A 20 -4.30 -3.68 11.13
C MET A 20 -3.95 -4.29 12.49
N PRO A 21 -3.41 -3.51 13.41
CA PRO A 21 -3.36 -3.95 14.81
C PRO A 21 -4.78 -4.18 15.31
N LYS A 22 -4.95 -5.17 16.18
CA LYS A 22 -6.27 -5.50 16.69
C LYS A 22 -6.91 -4.38 17.51
N THR A 23 -6.10 -3.49 18.04
CA THR A 23 -6.57 -2.44 18.94
C THR A 23 -6.79 -1.10 18.26
N GLY A 24 -6.46 -0.97 16.97
CA GLY A 24 -6.59 0.29 16.27
C GLY A 24 -7.99 0.56 15.77
N ARG A 25 -8.36 1.82 15.72
CA ARG A 25 -9.59 2.21 15.04
C ARG A 25 -9.34 2.16 13.53
N LYS A 26 -10.33 1.64 12.80
CA LYS A 26 -10.20 1.49 11.35
C LYS A 26 -9.82 2.80 10.66
N SER A 27 -10.41 3.91 11.10
CA SER A 27 -10.18 5.21 10.49
C SER A 27 -8.78 5.78 10.76
N ARG A 28 -8.05 5.22 11.72
CA ARG A 28 -6.73 5.72 12.10
C ARG A 28 -5.58 4.90 11.55
N LEU A 29 -5.86 3.79 10.91
CA LEU A 29 -4.80 2.89 10.51
C LEU A 29 -3.75 3.58 9.65
N LEU A 30 -4.18 4.23 8.58
CA LEU A 30 -3.24 4.84 7.64
C LEU A 30 -2.46 5.95 8.32
N SER A 31 -3.12 6.73 9.19
CA SER A 31 -2.42 7.77 9.95
C SER A 31 -1.39 7.17 10.88
N ASP A 32 -1.73 6.08 11.56
CA ASP A 32 -0.81 5.42 12.48
C ASP A 32 0.40 4.86 11.74
N ILE A 33 0.20 4.26 10.58
CA ILE A 33 1.31 3.76 9.76
C ILE A 33 2.22 4.91 9.35
N LEU A 34 1.65 5.99 8.83
CA LEU A 34 2.42 7.11 8.32
C LEU A 34 3.18 7.86 9.43
N ASN A 35 2.64 7.85 10.65
CA ASN A 35 3.24 8.53 11.78
C ASN A 35 4.11 7.62 12.64
N SER A 36 4.22 6.34 12.29
CA SER A 36 5.05 5.41 13.06
C SER A 36 6.53 5.71 12.81
N SER A 37 7.37 5.22 13.74
CA SER A 37 8.82 5.29 13.56
C SER A 37 9.32 4.25 12.56
N LYS A 38 8.49 3.36 12.10
CA LYS A 38 8.86 2.34 11.12
C LYS A 38 9.08 3.01 9.76
N ARG A 39 10.06 2.51 9.03
CA ARG A 39 10.38 3.04 7.71
C ARG A 39 9.72 2.23 6.60
N PHE A 40 9.24 1.04 6.88
CA PHE A 40 8.64 0.14 5.90
C PHE A 40 7.30 -0.34 6.37
N VAL A 41 6.41 -0.55 5.42
CA VAL A 41 5.11 -1.16 5.66
C VAL A 41 4.99 -2.40 4.79
N ALA A 42 4.43 -3.46 5.36
CA ALA A 42 4.17 -4.69 4.62
C ALA A 42 2.86 -4.57 3.87
N ILE A 43 2.87 -4.91 2.60
CA ILE A 43 1.67 -4.97 1.77
C ILE A 43 1.55 -6.39 1.25
N LYS A 44 0.41 -7.02 1.49
CA LYS A 44 0.18 -8.41 1.09
C LYS A 44 -0.81 -8.50 -0.05
N ASN A 45 -0.68 -9.58 -0.81
CA ASN A 45 -1.56 -9.88 -1.95
C ASN A 45 -1.70 -8.67 -2.85
N CYS A 46 -0.57 -8.13 -3.29
CA CYS A 46 -0.56 -6.86 -3.98
C CYS A 46 -0.25 -7.01 -5.46
N LYS A 47 -0.67 -6.00 -6.21
CA LYS A 47 -0.36 -5.85 -7.61
C LYS A 47 0.36 -4.52 -7.81
N LEU A 48 1.53 -4.60 -8.44
CA LEU A 48 2.34 -3.44 -8.80
C LEU A 48 2.19 -3.16 -10.27
N LYS A 49 1.86 -1.92 -10.58
CA LYS A 49 1.83 -1.46 -11.97
C LYS A 49 2.86 -0.35 -12.11
N HIS A 50 3.73 -0.45 -13.12
CA HIS A 50 4.71 0.59 -13.42
C HIS A 50 4.01 1.77 -14.06
N ARG A 51 4.23 2.96 -13.50
CA ARG A 51 3.54 4.16 -13.97
C ARG A 51 4.18 4.75 -15.22
N ASN A 52 5.50 4.63 -15.33
CA ASN A 52 6.26 5.32 -16.36
C ASN A 52 6.75 4.41 -17.46
N SER A 53 6.36 3.16 -17.45
CA SER A 53 6.77 2.19 -18.46
C SER A 53 5.75 2.14 -19.59
N ALA A 54 6.24 2.13 -20.83
CA ALA A 54 5.39 1.98 -21.99
C ALA A 54 4.64 0.65 -21.97
N ASN A 55 5.22 -0.38 -21.37
CA ASN A 55 4.65 -1.72 -21.38
C ASN A 55 3.66 -1.97 -20.23
N ARG A 56 3.59 -1.11 -19.26
CA ARG A 56 2.62 -1.19 -18.15
C ARG A 56 2.40 -2.61 -17.61
N VAL A 57 3.49 -3.35 -17.42
CA VAL A 57 3.41 -4.70 -16.89
C VAL A 57 2.92 -4.65 -15.46
N THR A 58 1.96 -5.51 -15.14
CA THR A 58 1.48 -5.65 -13.78
C THR A 58 2.15 -6.86 -13.15
N GLU A 59 2.78 -6.66 -12.00
CA GLU A 59 3.39 -7.72 -11.22
C GLU A 59 2.50 -8.05 -10.05
N ALA A 60 2.35 -9.32 -9.74
CA ALA A 60 1.61 -9.78 -8.58
C ALA A 60 2.58 -10.35 -7.57
N HIS A 61 2.44 -9.94 -6.32
CA HIS A 61 3.30 -10.40 -5.23
C HIS A 61 2.46 -10.77 -4.03
N ASP A 62 2.84 -11.87 -3.35
CA ASP A 62 2.20 -12.24 -2.10
C ASP A 62 2.52 -11.25 -0.99
N PHE A 63 3.67 -10.60 -1.09
CA PHE A 63 4.17 -9.77 -0.01
C PHE A 63 5.27 -8.86 -0.53
N ILE A 64 5.20 -7.58 -0.16
CA ILE A 64 6.29 -6.62 -0.38
C ILE A 64 6.48 -5.80 0.88
N GLN A 65 7.69 -5.24 1.03
CA GLN A 65 7.99 -4.23 2.02
C GLN A 65 8.16 -2.90 1.29
N LEU A 66 7.31 -1.94 1.61
CA LEU A 66 7.33 -0.64 0.96
C LEU A 66 7.94 0.40 1.88
N ASN A 67 8.92 1.15 1.38
CA ASN A 67 9.50 2.26 2.12
C ASN A 67 8.47 3.38 2.23
N LEU A 68 8.16 3.79 3.46
CA LEU A 68 7.17 4.84 3.70
C LEU A 68 7.57 6.17 3.07
N ASP A 69 8.86 6.42 2.95
CA ASP A 69 9.34 7.68 2.36
C ASP A 69 9.12 7.74 0.85
N SER A 70 8.83 6.61 0.21
CA SER A 70 8.57 6.58 -1.23
C SER A 70 7.12 6.87 -1.58
N ILE A 71 6.25 6.97 -0.60
CA ILE A 71 4.82 7.09 -0.84
C ILE A 71 4.48 8.54 -1.17
N VAL A 72 3.86 8.74 -2.33
CA VAL A 72 3.32 10.03 -2.72
C VAL A 72 1.89 10.17 -2.23
N LEU A 73 1.12 9.08 -2.31
CA LEU A 73 -0.28 9.07 -1.91
C LEU A 73 -0.65 7.67 -1.45
N ILE A 74 -1.42 7.58 -0.38
CA ILE A 74 -2.02 6.32 0.05
C ILE A 74 -3.45 6.61 0.48
N ARG A 75 -4.36 5.75 0.05
CA ARG A 75 -5.77 5.85 0.43
C ARG A 75 -6.40 4.47 0.53
N PRO A 76 -7.50 4.35 1.29
CA PRO A 76 -8.29 3.12 1.20
C PRO A 76 -8.76 2.89 -0.24
N ALA A 77 -8.80 1.65 -0.67
CA ALA A 77 -9.25 1.29 -2.00
C ALA A 77 -10.65 0.70 -1.93
N LEU A 78 -11.47 1.03 -2.92
CA LEU A 78 -12.79 0.43 -3.07
C LEU A 78 -12.63 -0.99 -3.60
N GLN A 79 -13.62 -1.84 -3.34
CA GLN A 79 -13.54 -3.25 -3.73
C GLN A 79 -13.43 -3.45 -5.24
N GLU A 80 -14.05 -2.59 -6.02
CA GLU A 80 -14.03 -2.70 -7.47
C GLU A 80 -12.77 -2.14 -8.13
N GLU A 81 -11.85 -1.62 -7.36
CA GLU A 81 -10.60 -1.09 -7.92
C GLU A 81 -9.55 -2.16 -8.22
#